data_c8bea137602d291de2e5ea448d43b85c
#
_entry.id   c8bea137602d291de2e5ea448d43b85c
#
_cell.length_a   1.000
_cell.length_b   1.000
_cell.length_c   1.000
_cell.angle_alpha   90.00
_cell.angle_beta   90.00
_cell.angle_gamma   90.00
#
_symmetry.space_group_name_H-M   'P 1'
#
loop_
_entity.id
_entity.type
_entity.pdbx_description
1 polymer ?
#
loop_
_entity_poly.entity_id
_entity_poly.type
_entity_poly.pdbx_seq_one_letter_code
_entity_poly.pdbx_strand_id
1 'polypeptide(L)'
;MSDRLQGWFSMIRMPGHSHQGPLPPLTDEQRALEQELHSHVQTLAGQIGERNVFRHDRLVMAAEYIGTTLAGAGYEVGRQPYEVGGKICENVEAEVRGSRRPDDILVIGAHYDSVQGSPGANDNASGVAAMLALARAFAKTTPTRTLRFVAFTNEEPPHFQTTHMGSRVYARRSRERGEKIVLMLSLETIGYYSDEPGSQHLLFPLNLIYPSTGNFIAFVSNMENGFLVRQLVGSFRQQTQFPSEGGSLWGLIPGVGWSDHWAFWKEGFPAVMVTDTALFRYPAYHSNADRPEFVQYERMARVVSGLHAVIAEMANTPK
;
A
#
# COMPACT_ATOMS: atom_id res chain seq x y z
N MET A 1 21.00 -29.63 -10.21
CA MET A 1 20.65 -29.11 -8.87
C MET A 1 20.95 -27.61 -8.71
N SER A 2 21.75 -27.01 -9.64
CA SER A 2 22.16 -25.60 -9.57
C SER A 2 21.07 -24.57 -9.97
N ASP A 3 20.32 -24.81 -11.05
CA ASP A 3 19.41 -23.78 -11.61
C ASP A 3 18.15 -23.51 -10.78
N ARG A 4 17.59 -24.53 -10.14
CA ARG A 4 16.43 -24.37 -9.26
C ARG A 4 16.77 -23.68 -7.94
N LEU A 5 17.96 -23.91 -7.38
CA LEU A 5 18.45 -23.24 -6.19
C LEU A 5 18.81 -21.77 -6.50
N GLN A 6 19.41 -21.48 -7.66
CA GLN A 6 19.67 -20.11 -8.10
C GLN A 6 18.37 -19.32 -8.32
N GLY A 7 17.34 -19.95 -8.91
CA GLY A 7 16.01 -19.37 -9.04
C GLY A 7 15.39 -19.01 -7.68
N TRP A 8 15.49 -19.89 -6.69
CA TRP A 8 14.94 -19.66 -5.35
C TRP A 8 15.67 -18.52 -4.61
N PHE A 9 17.01 -18.50 -4.68
CA PHE A 9 17.80 -17.42 -4.10
C PHE A 9 17.54 -16.05 -4.74
N SER A 10 17.19 -15.99 -6.03
CA SER A 10 16.85 -14.74 -6.70
C SER A 10 15.51 -14.13 -6.24
N MET A 11 14.59 -14.93 -5.68
CA MET A 11 13.26 -14.51 -5.24
C MET A 11 13.27 -13.80 -3.88
N ILE A 12 14.27 -14.09 -3.05
CA ILE A 12 14.41 -13.55 -1.69
C ILE A 12 15.63 -12.64 -1.53
N ARG A 13 16.60 -12.72 -2.46
CA ARG A 13 17.81 -11.91 -2.40
C ARG A 13 17.61 -10.59 -3.14
N MET A 14 17.38 -9.53 -2.38
CA MET A 14 17.12 -8.19 -2.93
C MET A 14 18.44 -7.46 -3.27
N PRO A 15 18.42 -6.54 -4.27
CA PRO A 15 19.57 -5.68 -4.58
C PRO A 15 19.89 -4.74 -3.43
N GLY A 16 21.17 -4.36 -3.32
CA GLY A 16 21.64 -3.46 -2.27
C GLY A 16 21.60 -4.10 -0.88
N HIS A 17 21.71 -3.27 0.15
CA HIS A 17 21.65 -3.69 1.55
C HIS A 17 20.51 -2.97 2.27
N SER A 18 19.73 -3.70 3.08
CA SER A 18 18.79 -3.11 4.01
C SER A 18 19.54 -2.22 5.01
N HIS A 19 19.02 -1.04 5.30
CA HIS A 19 19.67 -0.14 6.25
C HIS A 19 19.80 -0.82 7.63
N GLN A 20 20.95 -0.61 8.26
CA GLN A 20 21.23 -1.10 9.61
C GLN A 20 21.77 0.05 10.46
N GLY A 21 21.45 0.03 11.74
CA GLY A 21 21.88 1.05 12.67
C GLY A 21 20.81 2.14 12.93
N PRO A 22 21.18 3.22 13.64
CA PRO A 22 20.24 4.26 14.02
C PRO A 22 19.73 5.02 12.78
N LEU A 23 18.45 5.37 12.80
CA LEU A 23 17.87 6.21 11.75
C LEU A 23 18.37 7.66 11.93
N PRO A 24 18.70 8.37 10.83
CA PRO A 24 19.09 9.78 10.92
C PRO A 24 17.93 10.63 11.42
N PRO A 25 18.15 11.85 11.94
CA PRO A 25 17.05 12.78 12.26
C PRO A 25 16.13 13.02 11.06
N LEU A 26 14.84 13.24 11.31
CA LEU A 26 13.90 13.64 10.24
C LEU A 26 14.34 14.98 9.62
N THR A 27 14.18 15.08 8.31
CA THR A 27 14.24 16.39 7.62
C THR A 27 12.99 17.21 7.93
N ASP A 28 13.00 18.50 7.57
CA ASP A 28 11.83 19.37 7.76
C ASP A 28 10.64 18.90 6.92
N GLU A 29 10.90 18.43 5.70
CA GLU A 29 9.90 17.85 4.81
C GLU A 29 9.30 16.58 5.39
N GLN A 30 10.11 15.71 6.01
CA GLN A 30 9.63 14.51 6.66
C GLN A 30 8.81 14.83 7.92
N ARG A 31 9.18 15.88 8.68
CA ARG A 31 8.37 16.34 9.82
C ARG A 31 7.01 16.88 9.38
N ALA A 32 6.98 17.65 8.31
CA ALA A 32 5.72 18.13 7.74
C ALA A 32 4.85 16.96 7.25
N LEU A 33 5.46 15.97 6.59
CA LEU A 33 4.79 14.75 6.14
C LEU A 33 4.27 13.92 7.32
N GLU A 34 5.01 13.79 8.41
CA GLU A 34 4.57 13.12 9.65
C GLU A 34 3.28 13.74 10.19
N GLN A 35 3.21 15.07 10.25
CA GLN A 35 2.00 15.78 10.70
C GLN A 35 0.82 15.57 9.77
N GLU A 36 1.04 15.58 8.46
CA GLU A 36 0.02 15.31 7.46
C GLU A 36 -0.54 13.89 7.60
N LEU A 37 0.33 12.89 7.67
CA LEU A 37 -0.05 11.49 7.85
C LEU A 37 -0.84 11.28 9.15
N HIS A 38 -0.39 11.90 10.25
CA HIS A 38 -1.12 11.88 11.52
C HIS A 38 -2.52 12.48 11.38
N SER A 39 -2.66 13.61 10.69
CA SER A 39 -3.97 14.25 10.46
C SER A 39 -4.94 13.35 9.70
N HIS A 40 -4.46 12.69 8.63
CA HIS A 40 -5.29 11.79 7.84
C HIS A 40 -5.73 10.55 8.64
N VAL A 41 -4.80 9.89 9.33
CA VAL A 41 -5.12 8.73 10.19
C VAL A 41 -6.05 9.12 11.31
N GLN A 42 -5.83 10.28 11.96
CA GLN A 42 -6.70 10.79 13.03
C GLN A 42 -8.12 11.05 12.50
N THR A 43 -8.27 11.57 11.29
CA THR A 43 -9.60 11.77 10.70
C THR A 43 -10.27 10.44 10.38
N LEU A 44 -9.59 9.53 9.67
CA LEU A 44 -10.19 8.27 9.22
C LEU A 44 -10.48 7.31 10.38
N ALA A 45 -9.52 7.09 11.27
CA ALA A 45 -9.64 6.11 12.34
C ALA A 45 -10.08 6.71 13.67
N GLY A 46 -9.68 7.96 13.99
CA GLY A 46 -10.02 8.61 15.26
C GLY A 46 -11.41 9.26 15.24
N GLN A 47 -11.76 9.99 14.18
CA GLN A 47 -13.02 10.75 14.09
C GLN A 47 -14.12 9.94 13.39
N ILE A 48 -13.85 9.36 12.22
CA ILE A 48 -14.79 8.50 11.51
C ILE A 48 -14.87 7.14 12.20
N GLY A 49 -13.74 6.51 12.47
CA GLY A 49 -13.64 5.23 13.18
C GLY A 49 -13.97 4.03 12.29
N GLU A 50 -14.62 3.01 12.84
CA GLU A 50 -15.06 1.82 12.10
C GLU A 50 -15.88 2.22 10.88
N ARG A 51 -15.46 1.76 9.69
CA ARG A 51 -15.99 2.18 8.39
C ARG A 51 -16.05 0.99 7.42
N ASN A 52 -17.19 0.38 7.29
CA ASN A 52 -17.43 -0.80 6.45
C ASN A 52 -18.90 -0.89 6.05
N VAL A 53 -19.30 -1.91 5.33
CA VAL A 53 -20.70 -2.08 4.88
C VAL A 53 -21.70 -2.16 6.04
N PHE A 54 -21.28 -2.56 7.25
CA PHE A 54 -22.14 -2.59 8.43
C PHE A 54 -22.27 -1.21 9.10
N ARG A 55 -21.28 -0.33 8.86
CA ARG A 55 -21.25 1.08 9.24
C ARG A 55 -21.21 1.95 7.98
N HIS A 56 -22.18 1.73 7.11
CA HIS A 56 -22.20 2.32 5.76
C HIS A 56 -22.17 3.86 5.76
N ASP A 57 -22.81 4.51 6.71
CA ASP A 57 -22.71 5.94 6.93
C ASP A 57 -21.26 6.41 7.13
N ARG A 58 -20.49 5.66 7.91
CA ARG A 58 -19.06 5.92 8.16
C ARG A 58 -18.21 5.64 6.92
N LEU A 59 -18.55 4.57 6.19
CA LEU A 59 -17.89 4.23 4.94
C LEU A 59 -18.05 5.35 3.92
N VAL A 60 -19.27 5.91 3.78
CA VAL A 60 -19.57 7.06 2.92
C VAL A 60 -18.80 8.31 3.39
N MET A 61 -18.77 8.60 4.70
CA MET A 61 -18.00 9.72 5.24
C MET A 61 -16.51 9.61 4.90
N ALA A 62 -15.94 8.42 4.93
CA ALA A 62 -14.55 8.19 4.56
C ALA A 62 -14.30 8.42 3.06
N ALA A 63 -15.19 7.95 2.19
CA ALA A 63 -15.12 8.20 0.75
C ALA A 63 -15.22 9.70 0.43
N GLU A 64 -16.12 10.44 1.09
CA GLU A 64 -16.25 11.89 0.94
C GLU A 64 -15.00 12.64 1.43
N TYR A 65 -14.44 12.23 2.57
CA TYR A 65 -13.20 12.80 3.08
C TYR A 65 -12.04 12.64 2.09
N ILE A 66 -11.87 11.43 1.54
CA ILE A 66 -10.84 11.11 0.55
C ILE A 66 -11.06 11.94 -0.72
N GLY A 67 -12.28 11.95 -1.24
CA GLY A 67 -12.62 12.73 -2.44
C GLY A 67 -12.37 14.22 -2.27
N THR A 68 -12.78 14.80 -1.14
CA THR A 68 -12.56 16.22 -0.82
C THR A 68 -11.06 16.52 -0.69
N THR A 69 -10.27 15.63 -0.08
CA THR A 69 -8.82 15.79 0.07
C THR A 69 -8.12 15.78 -1.29
N LEU A 70 -8.48 14.85 -2.17
CA LEU A 70 -7.95 14.78 -3.53
C LEU A 70 -8.34 16.00 -4.36
N ALA A 71 -9.60 16.44 -4.28
CA ALA A 71 -10.04 17.66 -4.95
C ALA A 71 -9.29 18.91 -4.43
N GLY A 72 -9.06 19.01 -3.12
CA GLY A 72 -8.26 20.06 -2.49
C GLY A 72 -6.80 20.08 -2.95
N ALA A 73 -6.24 18.95 -3.36
CA ALA A 73 -4.93 18.86 -3.99
C ALA A 73 -4.93 19.27 -5.47
N GLY A 74 -6.10 19.54 -6.06
CA GLY A 74 -6.27 20.00 -7.43
C GLY A 74 -6.62 18.92 -8.46
N TYR A 75 -7.04 17.75 -8.00
CA TYR A 75 -7.46 16.67 -8.88
C TYR A 75 -8.93 16.77 -9.29
N GLU A 76 -9.23 16.33 -10.51
CA GLU A 76 -10.56 15.88 -10.86
C GLU A 76 -10.74 14.47 -10.26
N VAL A 77 -11.75 14.33 -9.39
CA VAL A 77 -11.97 13.10 -8.64
C VAL A 77 -12.96 12.20 -9.37
N GLY A 78 -12.49 11.03 -9.77
CA GLY A 78 -13.31 9.96 -10.31
C GLY A 78 -13.93 9.11 -9.19
N ARG A 79 -15.16 8.65 -9.41
CA ARG A 79 -15.85 7.72 -8.51
C ARG A 79 -16.34 6.52 -9.29
N GLN A 80 -16.19 5.33 -8.71
CA GLN A 80 -16.68 4.07 -9.26
C GLN A 80 -17.68 3.45 -8.28
N PRO A 81 -18.97 3.83 -8.38
CA PRO A 81 -19.99 3.23 -7.55
C PRO A 81 -20.34 1.80 -8.01
N TYR A 82 -20.67 0.95 -7.05
CA TYR A 82 -21.23 -0.38 -7.27
C TYR A 82 -22.06 -0.83 -6.06
N GLU A 83 -22.96 -1.77 -6.26
CA GLU A 83 -23.90 -2.20 -5.21
C GLU A 83 -23.37 -3.43 -4.47
N VAL A 84 -23.50 -3.41 -3.14
CA VAL A 84 -23.21 -4.54 -2.26
C VAL A 84 -24.33 -4.66 -1.21
N GLY A 85 -25.14 -5.71 -1.31
CA GLY A 85 -26.23 -5.95 -0.34
C GLY A 85 -27.22 -4.81 -0.22
N GLY A 86 -27.59 -4.17 -1.33
CA GLY A 86 -28.53 -3.02 -1.36
C GLY A 86 -27.90 -1.68 -0.93
N LYS A 87 -26.58 -1.62 -0.74
CA LYS A 87 -25.84 -0.41 -0.39
C LYS A 87 -24.88 -0.03 -1.51
N ILE A 88 -24.79 1.26 -1.81
CA ILE A 88 -23.82 1.77 -2.79
C ILE A 88 -22.48 1.96 -2.11
N CYS A 89 -21.50 1.19 -2.55
CA CYS A 89 -20.09 1.35 -2.19
C CYS A 89 -19.33 1.94 -3.39
N GLU A 90 -18.22 2.57 -3.17
CA GLU A 90 -17.48 3.21 -4.27
C GLU A 90 -15.96 3.16 -4.08
N ASN A 91 -15.23 3.00 -5.18
CA ASN A 91 -13.82 3.35 -5.23
C ASN A 91 -13.67 4.83 -5.60
N VAL A 92 -12.67 5.48 -5.04
CA VAL A 92 -12.37 6.91 -5.30
C VAL A 92 -11.01 7.00 -5.96
N GLU A 93 -10.94 7.68 -7.11
CA GLU A 93 -9.71 7.74 -7.90
C GLU A 93 -9.33 9.18 -8.30
N ALA A 94 -8.02 9.42 -8.46
CA ALA A 94 -7.46 10.65 -9.01
C ALA A 94 -6.26 10.31 -9.90
N GLU A 95 -6.01 11.12 -10.96
CA GLU A 95 -4.99 10.81 -11.94
C GLU A 95 -4.12 12.01 -12.31
N VAL A 96 -2.81 11.80 -12.42
CA VAL A 96 -1.88 12.68 -13.13
C VAL A 96 -1.53 12.00 -14.45
N ARG A 97 -2.01 12.54 -15.55
CA ARG A 97 -1.77 11.97 -16.88
C ARG A 97 -0.31 12.09 -17.28
N GLY A 98 0.23 10.99 -17.79
CA GLY A 98 1.61 10.92 -18.29
C GLY A 98 1.81 11.78 -19.53
N SER A 99 2.99 12.42 -19.64
CA SER A 99 3.32 13.35 -20.72
C SER A 99 3.85 12.67 -21.98
N ARG A 100 4.52 11.51 -21.85
CA ARG A 100 5.14 10.81 -22.97
C ARG A 100 4.61 9.39 -23.17
N ARG A 101 4.17 8.75 -22.09
CA ARG A 101 3.63 7.38 -22.09
C ARG A 101 2.32 7.35 -21.28
N PRO A 102 1.29 8.10 -21.71
CA PRO A 102 0.06 8.24 -20.95
C PRO A 102 -0.72 6.94 -20.79
N ASP A 103 -0.51 5.98 -21.70
CA ASP A 103 -1.20 4.68 -21.66
C ASP A 103 -0.55 3.69 -20.67
N ASP A 104 0.70 3.93 -20.25
CA ASP A 104 1.35 3.14 -19.22
C ASP A 104 0.94 3.71 -17.85
N ILE A 105 0.14 2.96 -17.11
CA ILE A 105 -0.47 3.40 -15.87
C ILE A 105 0.22 2.74 -14.68
N LEU A 106 0.67 3.56 -13.71
CA LEU A 106 1.04 3.12 -12.37
C LEU A 106 -0.11 3.43 -11.43
N VAL A 107 -0.62 2.43 -10.75
CA VAL A 107 -1.67 2.56 -9.73
C VAL A 107 -1.02 2.52 -8.35
N ILE A 108 -1.31 3.50 -7.52
CA ILE A 108 -0.97 3.54 -6.10
C ILE A 108 -2.29 3.49 -5.34
N GLY A 109 -2.53 2.41 -4.62
CA GLY A 109 -3.83 2.17 -4.00
C GLY A 109 -3.74 1.72 -2.56
N ALA A 110 -4.83 1.95 -1.82
CA ALA A 110 -5.04 1.46 -0.46
C ALA A 110 -6.53 1.29 -0.21
N HIS A 111 -6.93 0.28 0.55
CA HIS A 111 -8.33 0.19 0.96
C HIS A 111 -8.66 1.15 2.10
N TYR A 112 -9.87 1.69 2.10
CA TYR A 112 -10.27 2.67 3.10
C TYR A 112 -11.32 2.15 4.08
N ASP A 113 -11.87 0.97 3.86
CA ASP A 113 -12.70 0.28 4.84
C ASP A 113 -11.85 -0.31 5.98
N SER A 114 -12.49 -0.71 7.05
CA SER A 114 -11.87 -1.41 8.18
C SER A 114 -12.69 -2.64 8.55
N VAL A 115 -12.04 -3.65 9.11
CA VAL A 115 -12.74 -4.85 9.61
C VAL A 115 -13.76 -4.50 10.68
N GLN A 116 -14.82 -5.29 10.78
CA GLN A 116 -15.88 -5.08 11.78
C GLN A 116 -15.29 -5.06 13.20
N GLY A 117 -15.61 -4.01 13.96
CA GLY A 117 -15.16 -3.79 15.34
C GLY A 117 -13.81 -3.10 15.47
N SER A 118 -13.14 -2.75 14.36
CA SER A 118 -11.86 -2.03 14.36
C SER A 118 -12.00 -0.60 13.86
N PRO A 119 -11.37 0.40 14.52
CA PRO A 119 -11.22 1.73 13.97
C PRO A 119 -10.31 1.77 12.73
N GLY A 120 -9.43 0.78 12.56
CA GLY A 120 -8.58 0.61 11.38
C GLY A 120 -7.58 1.75 11.18
N ALA A 121 -6.75 2.03 12.19
CA ALA A 121 -5.75 3.10 12.09
C ALA A 121 -4.52 2.66 11.29
N ASN A 122 -3.93 1.52 11.65
CA ASN A 122 -2.88 0.92 10.84
C ASN A 122 -3.49 0.17 9.66
N ASP A 123 -4.61 -0.51 9.86
CA ASP A 123 -5.32 -1.31 8.87
C ASP A 123 -6.69 -0.68 8.51
N ASN A 124 -6.80 0.17 7.46
CA ASN A 124 -5.69 0.61 6.63
C ASN A 124 -5.73 2.14 6.42
N ALA A 125 -6.08 2.91 7.47
CA ALA A 125 -5.98 4.38 7.38
C ALA A 125 -4.52 4.82 7.13
N SER A 126 -3.52 4.03 7.56
CA SER A 126 -2.11 4.30 7.28
C SER A 126 -1.81 4.27 5.78
N GLY A 127 -2.26 3.24 5.07
CA GLY A 127 -2.12 3.13 3.62
C GLY A 127 -2.84 4.24 2.88
N VAL A 128 -4.08 4.58 3.30
CA VAL A 128 -4.86 5.68 2.71
C VAL A 128 -4.17 7.02 2.95
N ALA A 129 -3.68 7.30 4.15
CA ALA A 129 -2.95 8.53 4.47
C ALA A 129 -1.70 8.68 3.59
N ALA A 130 -0.95 7.60 3.39
CA ALA A 130 0.20 7.60 2.49
C ALA A 130 -0.21 7.85 1.03
N MET A 131 -1.26 7.20 0.56
CA MET A 131 -1.79 7.41 -0.80
C MET A 131 -2.19 8.87 -1.02
N LEU A 132 -2.88 9.50 -0.06
CA LEU A 132 -3.28 10.91 -0.13
C LEU A 132 -2.08 11.86 -0.13
N ALA A 133 -1.09 11.64 0.74
CA ALA A 133 0.14 12.43 0.79
C ALA A 133 0.95 12.31 -0.50
N LEU A 134 1.06 11.10 -1.07
CA LEU A 134 1.68 10.86 -2.37
C LEU A 134 0.91 11.56 -3.49
N ALA A 135 -0.41 11.44 -3.53
CA ALA A 135 -1.24 12.13 -4.50
C ALA A 135 -0.99 13.65 -4.46
N ARG A 136 -1.02 14.26 -3.27
CA ARG A 136 -0.72 15.69 -3.10
C ARG A 136 0.69 16.04 -3.63
N ALA A 137 1.69 15.22 -3.35
CA ALA A 137 3.07 15.46 -3.78
C ALA A 137 3.22 15.42 -5.31
N PHE A 138 2.45 14.57 -6.00
CA PHE A 138 2.49 14.45 -7.47
C PHE A 138 1.51 15.36 -8.21
N ALA A 139 0.58 16.06 -7.56
CA ALA A 139 -0.50 16.82 -8.19
C ALA A 139 -0.04 17.84 -9.24
N LYS A 140 1.14 18.46 -9.03
CA LYS A 140 1.69 19.49 -9.93
C LYS A 140 2.89 18.99 -10.72
N THR A 141 3.12 17.68 -10.79
CA THR A 141 4.24 17.09 -11.53
C THR A 141 3.82 16.74 -12.97
N THR A 142 4.82 16.47 -13.81
CA THR A 142 4.60 16.07 -15.20
C THR A 142 5.32 14.73 -15.45
N PRO A 143 4.78 13.62 -14.93
CA PRO A 143 5.42 12.33 -15.07
C PRO A 143 5.43 11.84 -16.53
N THR A 144 6.34 10.96 -16.87
CA THR A 144 6.38 10.32 -18.20
C THR A 144 5.21 9.36 -18.38
N ARG A 145 4.88 8.56 -17.36
CA ARG A 145 3.76 7.61 -17.31
C ARG A 145 2.63 8.19 -16.45
N THR A 146 1.42 7.73 -16.66
CA THR A 146 0.27 8.10 -15.84
C THR A 146 0.41 7.54 -14.43
N LEU A 147 0.19 8.39 -13.43
CA LEU A 147 0.04 8.01 -12.02
C LEU A 147 -1.43 8.07 -11.65
N ARG A 148 -1.96 7.00 -11.09
CA ARG A 148 -3.34 6.91 -10.63
C ARG A 148 -3.36 6.52 -9.15
N PHE A 149 -4.03 7.33 -8.33
CA PHE A 149 -4.20 7.14 -6.90
C PHE A 149 -5.62 6.66 -6.65
N VAL A 150 -5.77 5.52 -5.97
CA VAL A 150 -7.08 4.88 -5.82
C VAL A 150 -7.31 4.42 -4.39
N ALA A 151 -8.39 4.90 -3.78
CA ALA A 151 -8.90 4.34 -2.53
C ALA A 151 -9.95 3.27 -2.84
N PHE A 152 -9.70 2.03 -2.43
CA PHE A 152 -10.59 0.91 -2.62
C PHE A 152 -11.50 0.71 -1.42
N THR A 153 -12.70 0.18 -1.66
CA THR A 153 -13.63 -0.20 -0.59
C THR A 153 -13.82 -1.70 -0.53
N ASN A 154 -14.34 -2.20 0.60
CA ASN A 154 -14.69 -3.62 0.79
C ASN A 154 -13.52 -4.60 0.56
N GLU A 155 -12.32 -4.24 1.00
CA GLU A 155 -11.20 -5.16 1.03
C GLU A 155 -11.40 -6.21 2.13
N GLU A 156 -11.92 -5.80 3.25
CA GLU A 156 -12.09 -6.58 4.46
C GLU A 156 -13.19 -7.65 4.40
N PRO A 157 -13.15 -8.69 5.26
CA PRO A 157 -14.26 -9.61 5.38
C PRO A 157 -15.60 -8.90 5.69
N PRO A 158 -16.70 -9.33 5.08
CA PRO A 158 -16.89 -10.61 4.35
C PRO A 158 -16.59 -10.52 2.84
N HIS A 159 -16.09 -9.39 2.34
CA HIS A 159 -15.91 -9.17 0.89
C HIS A 159 -14.51 -9.50 0.38
N PHE A 160 -13.57 -9.76 1.29
CA PHE A 160 -12.19 -10.15 0.99
C PHE A 160 -12.13 -11.27 -0.05
N GLN A 161 -11.36 -11.04 -1.11
CA GLN A 161 -11.19 -11.96 -2.25
C GLN A 161 -12.49 -12.39 -2.97
N THR A 162 -13.60 -11.67 -2.77
CA THR A 162 -14.84 -11.88 -3.52
C THR A 162 -14.93 -10.95 -4.73
N THR A 163 -16.01 -11.11 -5.53
CA THR A 163 -16.32 -10.20 -6.64
C THR A 163 -16.80 -8.81 -6.19
N HIS A 164 -17.08 -8.63 -4.89
CA HIS A 164 -17.53 -7.38 -4.27
C HIS A 164 -16.37 -6.59 -3.62
N MET A 165 -15.16 -7.15 -3.59
CA MET A 165 -13.96 -6.43 -3.17
C MET A 165 -13.68 -5.27 -4.15
N GLY A 166 -13.54 -4.04 -3.66
CA GLY A 166 -13.45 -2.84 -4.49
C GLY A 166 -12.30 -2.87 -5.48
N SER A 167 -11.13 -3.33 -5.06
CA SER A 167 -9.99 -3.51 -5.96
C SER A 167 -10.26 -4.57 -7.05
N ARG A 168 -11.08 -5.58 -6.76
CA ARG A 168 -11.51 -6.56 -7.75
C ARG A 168 -12.44 -5.96 -8.80
N VAL A 169 -13.39 -5.13 -8.36
CA VAL A 169 -14.29 -4.37 -9.23
C VAL A 169 -13.47 -3.40 -10.11
N TYR A 170 -12.48 -2.76 -9.51
CA TYR A 170 -11.60 -1.81 -10.19
C TYR A 170 -10.72 -2.49 -11.25
N ALA A 171 -9.96 -3.51 -10.86
CA ALA A 171 -9.05 -4.21 -11.75
C ALA A 171 -9.78 -4.84 -12.94
N ARG A 172 -10.98 -5.41 -12.71
CA ARG A 172 -11.82 -5.94 -13.77
C ARG A 172 -12.27 -4.86 -14.75
N ARG A 173 -12.74 -3.70 -14.26
CA ARG A 173 -13.08 -2.54 -15.11
C ARG A 173 -11.88 -2.13 -15.98
N SER A 174 -10.71 -2.04 -15.38
CA SER A 174 -9.48 -1.69 -16.10
C SER A 174 -9.15 -2.71 -17.20
N ARG A 175 -9.35 -4.01 -16.93
CA ARG A 175 -9.17 -5.06 -17.94
C ARG A 175 -10.17 -4.95 -19.09
N GLU A 176 -11.44 -4.72 -18.77
CA GLU A 176 -12.52 -4.54 -19.74
C GLU A 176 -12.30 -3.31 -20.65
N ARG A 177 -11.68 -2.25 -20.13
CA ARG A 177 -11.29 -1.04 -20.86
C ARG A 177 -10.00 -1.19 -21.67
N GLY A 178 -9.29 -2.32 -21.53
CA GLY A 178 -8.00 -2.51 -22.20
C GLY A 178 -6.88 -1.62 -21.66
N GLU A 179 -7.01 -1.13 -20.42
CA GLU A 179 -6.00 -0.27 -19.79
C GLU A 179 -4.69 -1.03 -19.58
N LYS A 180 -3.57 -0.35 -19.76
CA LYS A 180 -2.23 -0.92 -19.59
C LYS A 180 -1.66 -0.53 -18.22
N ILE A 181 -2.07 -1.24 -17.18
CA ILE A 181 -1.49 -1.09 -15.85
C ILE A 181 -0.14 -1.82 -15.84
N VAL A 182 0.95 -1.07 -15.73
CA VAL A 182 2.33 -1.59 -15.74
C VAL A 182 2.87 -1.89 -14.35
N LEU A 183 2.23 -1.33 -13.32
CA LEU A 183 2.52 -1.60 -11.90
C LEU A 183 1.32 -1.14 -11.06
N MET A 184 0.91 -1.94 -10.09
CA MET A 184 0.07 -1.51 -8.98
C MET A 184 0.84 -1.69 -7.67
N LEU A 185 0.88 -0.64 -6.85
CA LEU A 185 1.37 -0.67 -5.48
C LEU A 185 0.18 -0.64 -4.53
N SER A 186 0.01 -1.72 -3.77
CA SER A 186 -0.95 -1.79 -2.67
C SER A 186 -0.25 -1.35 -1.38
N LEU A 187 -0.67 -0.22 -0.82
CA LEU A 187 -0.19 0.26 0.48
C LEU A 187 -1.05 -0.37 1.56
N GLU A 188 -0.48 -1.35 2.26
CA GLU A 188 -1.19 -2.22 3.18
C GLU A 188 -0.53 -2.20 4.54
N THR A 189 -1.18 -1.59 5.54
CA THR A 189 -0.58 -1.46 6.88
C THR A 189 0.89 -1.02 6.81
N ILE A 190 1.17 0.25 6.99
CA ILE A 190 2.53 0.78 6.86
C ILE A 190 2.96 1.65 8.05
N GLY A 191 2.26 1.51 9.17
CA GLY A 191 2.42 2.41 10.32
C GLY A 191 2.95 1.75 11.59
N TYR A 192 3.21 0.43 11.64
CA TYR A 192 3.66 -0.21 12.87
C TYR A 192 5.05 -0.84 12.73
N TYR A 193 5.95 -0.49 13.64
CA TYR A 193 7.33 -0.98 13.68
C TYR A 193 7.78 -1.21 15.12
N SER A 194 8.70 -2.15 15.34
CA SER A 194 9.28 -2.44 16.64
C SER A 194 10.76 -2.78 16.50
N ASP A 195 11.61 -2.20 17.36
CA ASP A 195 13.04 -2.56 17.43
C ASP A 195 13.29 -3.71 18.43
N GLU A 196 12.24 -4.21 19.09
CA GLU A 196 12.37 -5.31 20.03
C GLU A 196 12.76 -6.61 19.30
N PRO A 197 13.81 -7.30 19.78
CA PRO A 197 14.17 -8.61 19.24
C PRO A 197 13.01 -9.59 19.35
N GLY A 198 12.75 -10.35 18.28
CA GLY A 198 11.65 -11.31 18.24
C GLY A 198 10.27 -10.71 17.98
N SER A 199 10.17 -9.40 17.69
CA SER A 199 8.89 -8.73 17.38
C SER A 199 8.30 -9.11 16.01
N GLN A 200 9.04 -9.82 15.14
CA GLN A 200 8.58 -10.33 13.85
C GLN A 200 8.35 -11.84 13.91
N HIS A 201 7.12 -12.28 13.67
CA HIS A 201 6.68 -13.68 13.86
C HIS A 201 6.36 -14.39 12.54
N LEU A 202 7.29 -14.35 11.56
CA LEU A 202 7.08 -15.02 10.28
C LEU A 202 6.98 -16.55 10.41
N LEU A 203 6.15 -17.16 9.56
CA LEU A 203 5.98 -18.60 9.49
C LEU A 203 7.22 -19.30 8.95
N PHE A 204 7.47 -20.56 9.39
CA PHE A 204 8.50 -21.41 8.78
C PHE A 204 8.20 -21.66 7.29
N PRO A 205 9.19 -21.61 6.39
CA PRO A 205 10.62 -21.35 6.62
C PRO A 205 11.04 -19.87 6.52
N LEU A 206 10.13 -18.91 6.37
CA LEU A 206 10.45 -17.49 6.18
C LEU A 206 11.17 -16.87 7.38
N ASN A 207 10.87 -17.35 8.58
CA ASN A 207 11.55 -16.95 9.82
C ASN A 207 13.04 -17.33 9.88
N LEU A 208 13.53 -18.19 8.97
CA LEU A 208 14.97 -18.52 8.85
C LEU A 208 15.69 -17.57 7.86
N ILE A 209 14.94 -16.78 7.10
CA ILE A 209 15.45 -16.01 5.97
C ILE A 209 15.38 -14.51 6.26
N TYR A 210 14.26 -14.06 6.84
CA TYR A 210 14.00 -12.66 7.14
C TYR A 210 14.30 -12.31 8.59
N PRO A 211 14.53 -11.02 8.91
CA PRO A 211 14.79 -10.57 10.26
C PRO A 211 13.68 -10.96 11.24
N SER A 212 14.06 -11.27 12.49
CA SER A 212 13.13 -11.48 13.60
C SER A 212 12.73 -10.17 14.33
N THR A 213 13.27 -9.03 13.91
CA THR A 213 12.96 -7.70 14.45
C THR A 213 12.08 -6.96 13.46
N GLY A 214 10.91 -6.51 13.91
CA GLY A 214 9.84 -5.92 13.10
C GLY A 214 10.04 -4.43 12.79
N ASN A 215 11.22 -4.00 12.37
CA ASN A 215 11.55 -2.59 12.15
C ASN A 215 11.73 -2.19 10.67
N PHE A 216 11.32 -3.03 9.74
CA PHE A 216 11.47 -2.84 8.29
C PHE A 216 10.12 -2.70 7.58
N ILE A 217 10.15 -2.09 6.39
CA ILE A 217 9.07 -2.16 5.41
C ILE A 217 9.32 -3.32 4.44
N ALA A 218 8.27 -4.04 4.04
CA ALA A 218 8.35 -5.15 3.12
C ALA A 218 7.67 -4.86 1.78
N PHE A 219 8.27 -5.35 0.69
CA PHE A 219 7.71 -5.37 -0.65
C PHE A 219 7.42 -6.82 -1.03
N VAL A 220 6.15 -7.17 -1.15
CA VAL A 220 5.71 -8.56 -1.30
C VAL A 220 4.91 -8.74 -2.57
N SER A 221 5.21 -9.79 -3.33
CA SER A 221 4.44 -10.13 -4.53
C SER A 221 4.46 -11.63 -4.82
N ASN A 222 3.72 -12.05 -5.84
CA ASN A 222 3.83 -13.40 -6.38
C ASN A 222 5.13 -13.58 -7.18
N MET A 223 5.44 -14.83 -7.55
CA MET A 223 6.69 -15.17 -8.22
C MET A 223 6.83 -14.51 -9.61
N GLU A 224 5.73 -14.26 -10.30
CA GLU A 224 5.71 -13.64 -11.64
C GLU A 224 6.22 -12.20 -11.60
N ASN A 225 6.04 -11.51 -10.49
CA ASN A 225 6.42 -10.12 -10.28
C ASN A 225 7.80 -9.95 -9.58
N GLY A 226 8.59 -11.01 -9.47
CA GLY A 226 9.89 -10.98 -8.76
C GLY A 226 10.85 -9.91 -9.27
N PHE A 227 10.84 -9.63 -10.57
CA PHE A 227 11.65 -8.55 -11.14
C PHE A 227 11.22 -7.18 -10.57
N LEU A 228 9.92 -6.92 -10.49
CA LEU A 228 9.38 -5.65 -9.96
C LEU A 228 9.71 -5.49 -8.47
N VAL A 229 9.54 -6.54 -7.67
CA VAL A 229 9.92 -6.50 -6.25
C VAL A 229 11.40 -6.11 -6.10
N ARG A 230 12.29 -6.74 -6.88
CA ARG A 230 13.72 -6.43 -6.85
C ARG A 230 14.02 -4.99 -7.28
N GLN A 231 13.34 -4.49 -8.32
CA GLN A 231 13.50 -3.12 -8.80
C GLN A 231 13.04 -2.12 -7.72
N LEU A 232 11.88 -2.33 -7.12
CA LEU A 232 11.32 -1.46 -6.09
C LEU A 232 12.18 -1.43 -4.84
N VAL A 233 12.60 -2.60 -4.33
CA VAL A 233 13.48 -2.68 -3.16
C VAL A 233 14.85 -2.07 -3.44
N GLY A 234 15.42 -2.32 -4.62
CA GLY A 234 16.70 -1.74 -5.03
C GLY A 234 16.64 -0.21 -5.08
N SER A 235 15.60 0.34 -5.69
CA SER A 235 15.33 1.78 -5.72
C SER A 235 15.13 2.33 -4.30
N PHE A 236 14.28 1.70 -3.49
CA PHE A 236 14.01 2.15 -2.12
C PHE A 236 15.30 2.21 -1.28
N ARG A 237 16.14 1.18 -1.33
CA ARG A 237 17.43 1.13 -0.61
C ARG A 237 18.44 2.17 -1.08
N GLN A 238 18.34 2.63 -2.32
CA GLN A 238 19.18 3.71 -2.84
C GLN A 238 18.69 5.09 -2.39
N GLN A 239 17.40 5.25 -2.22
CA GLN A 239 16.75 6.53 -1.93
C GLN A 239 16.56 6.80 -0.43
N THR A 240 16.65 5.76 0.44
CA THR A 240 16.35 5.91 1.87
C THR A 240 17.37 5.20 2.76
N GLN A 241 17.44 5.69 4.01
CA GLN A 241 18.13 5.00 5.10
C GLN A 241 17.09 4.34 6.04
N PHE A 242 16.16 3.60 5.47
CA PHE A 242 15.16 2.85 6.24
C PHE A 242 15.28 1.35 5.96
N PRO A 243 15.17 0.47 7.00
CA PRO A 243 15.23 -0.96 6.81
C PRO A 243 14.14 -1.47 5.86
N SER A 244 14.50 -2.32 4.92
CA SER A 244 13.55 -2.81 3.93
C SER A 244 13.85 -4.25 3.53
N GLU A 245 12.80 -5.04 3.36
CA GLU A 245 12.88 -6.41 2.88
C GLU A 245 11.98 -6.60 1.67
N GLY A 246 12.22 -7.67 0.91
CA GLY A 246 11.40 -8.00 -0.24
C GLY A 246 11.31 -9.49 -0.47
N GLY A 247 10.17 -9.94 -0.99
CA GLY A 247 9.95 -11.32 -1.34
C GLY A 247 8.96 -11.48 -2.48
N SER A 248 9.33 -12.29 -3.47
CA SER A 248 8.38 -12.83 -4.44
C SER A 248 8.16 -14.30 -4.13
N LEU A 249 6.95 -14.61 -3.67
CA LEU A 249 6.62 -15.88 -3.04
C LEU A 249 5.40 -16.52 -3.75
N TRP A 250 5.11 -17.78 -3.45
CA TRP A 250 3.86 -18.36 -3.92
C TRP A 250 2.66 -17.66 -3.30
N GLY A 251 1.72 -17.22 -4.13
CA GLY A 251 0.53 -16.49 -3.68
C GLY A 251 -0.39 -17.24 -2.70
N LEU A 252 -0.17 -18.56 -2.53
CA LEU A 252 -0.87 -19.41 -1.54
C LEU A 252 -0.26 -19.34 -0.13
N ILE A 253 0.94 -18.76 0.02
CA ILE A 253 1.53 -18.56 1.35
C ILE A 253 0.70 -17.50 2.08
N PRO A 254 0.25 -17.79 3.34
CA PRO A 254 -0.53 -16.83 4.11
C PRO A 254 0.12 -15.44 4.18
N GLY A 255 -0.66 -14.41 3.94
CA GLY A 255 -0.21 -13.02 3.90
C GLY A 255 0.30 -12.53 2.53
N VAL A 256 0.77 -13.41 1.64
CA VAL A 256 1.36 -12.97 0.35
C VAL A 256 0.34 -12.36 -0.60
N GLY A 257 -0.87 -12.86 -0.62
CA GLY A 257 -1.97 -12.35 -1.46
C GLY A 257 -3.09 -11.72 -0.62
N TRP A 258 -2.78 -11.16 0.56
CA TRP A 258 -3.79 -10.64 1.48
C TRP A 258 -3.82 -9.12 1.46
N SER A 259 -4.15 -8.54 0.32
CA SER A 259 -4.53 -7.14 0.11
C SER A 259 -4.96 -6.91 -1.35
N ASP A 260 -5.23 -5.68 -1.72
CA ASP A 260 -5.73 -5.20 -3.01
C ASP A 260 -4.93 -5.66 -4.24
N HIS A 261 -3.61 -5.85 -4.10
CA HIS A 261 -2.73 -6.31 -5.18
C HIS A 261 -3.13 -7.70 -5.73
N TRP A 262 -3.73 -8.57 -4.89
CA TRP A 262 -4.26 -9.86 -5.32
C TRP A 262 -5.33 -9.71 -6.42
N ALA A 263 -6.18 -8.71 -6.30
CA ALA A 263 -7.22 -8.44 -7.29
C ALA A 263 -6.65 -8.10 -8.67
N PHE A 264 -5.53 -7.38 -8.70
CA PHE A 264 -4.82 -7.05 -9.93
C PHE A 264 -4.15 -8.27 -10.55
N TRP A 265 -3.56 -9.17 -9.75
CA TRP A 265 -3.04 -10.44 -10.25
C TRP A 265 -4.12 -11.28 -10.93
N LYS A 266 -5.35 -11.28 -10.38
CA LYS A 266 -6.47 -12.02 -10.96
C LYS A 266 -6.88 -11.51 -12.35
N GLU A 267 -6.60 -10.27 -12.65
CA GLU A 267 -6.84 -9.65 -13.96
C GLU A 267 -5.57 -9.61 -14.84
N GLY A 268 -4.48 -10.24 -14.41
CA GLY A 268 -3.23 -10.32 -15.16
C GLY A 268 -2.39 -9.05 -15.14
N PHE A 269 -2.63 -8.14 -14.18
CA PHE A 269 -1.82 -6.95 -13.98
C PHE A 269 -0.71 -7.19 -12.97
N PRO A 270 0.50 -6.64 -13.19
CA PRO A 270 1.58 -6.71 -12.23
C PRO A 270 1.28 -5.83 -11.01
N ALA A 271 1.43 -6.42 -9.81
CA ALA A 271 1.15 -5.72 -8.57
C ALA A 271 2.05 -6.18 -7.43
N VAL A 272 2.39 -5.25 -6.54
CA VAL A 272 3.26 -5.45 -5.38
C VAL A 272 2.60 -4.82 -4.16
N MET A 273 2.57 -5.52 -3.05
CA MET A 273 2.15 -5.01 -1.75
C MET A 273 3.34 -4.39 -1.03
N VAL A 274 3.16 -3.21 -0.46
CA VAL A 274 4.09 -2.53 0.45
C VAL A 274 3.46 -2.58 1.84
N THR A 275 4.12 -3.26 2.79
CA THR A 275 3.49 -3.56 4.08
C THR A 275 4.50 -3.56 5.23
N ASP A 276 4.04 -3.21 6.43
CA ASP A 276 4.76 -3.45 7.67
C ASP A 276 4.61 -4.91 8.16
N THR A 277 3.87 -5.75 7.40
CA THR A 277 3.57 -7.15 7.73
C THR A 277 2.67 -7.33 8.97
N ALA A 278 1.69 -6.46 9.19
CA ALA A 278 0.86 -6.37 10.40
C ALA A 278 0.47 -7.69 11.03
N LEU A 279 -0.05 -8.64 10.25
CA LEU A 279 -0.43 -9.99 10.69
C LEU A 279 0.68 -10.70 11.50
N PHE A 280 1.95 -10.39 11.20
CA PHE A 280 3.11 -11.05 11.80
C PHE A 280 3.87 -10.18 12.81
N ARG A 281 3.37 -8.96 13.14
CA ARG A 281 4.05 -8.09 14.10
C ARG A 281 3.14 -7.17 14.92
N TYR A 282 1.97 -6.79 14.41
CA TYR A 282 1.11 -5.78 15.02
C TYR A 282 0.08 -6.42 15.97
N PRO A 283 0.20 -6.26 17.31
CA PRO A 283 -0.69 -6.93 18.26
C PRO A 283 -2.15 -6.48 18.18
N ALA A 284 -2.40 -5.26 17.68
CA ALA A 284 -3.74 -4.71 17.56
C ALA A 284 -4.41 -4.99 16.20
N TYR A 285 -3.76 -5.75 15.31
CA TYR A 285 -4.32 -6.11 14.00
C TYR A 285 -5.74 -6.70 14.14
N HIS A 286 -6.68 -6.22 13.32
CA HIS A 286 -8.09 -6.63 13.30
C HIS A 286 -8.80 -6.55 14.67
N SER A 287 -8.46 -5.55 15.49
CA SER A 287 -9.07 -5.37 16.81
C SER A 287 -9.51 -3.93 17.06
N ASN A 288 -10.29 -3.73 18.13
CA ASN A 288 -10.70 -2.40 18.58
C ASN A 288 -9.54 -1.56 19.14
N ALA A 289 -8.36 -2.16 19.29
CA ALA A 289 -7.13 -1.49 19.71
C ALA A 289 -6.33 -0.91 18.54
N ASP A 290 -6.72 -1.16 17.28
CA ASP A 290 -6.07 -0.53 16.12
C ASP A 290 -6.46 0.95 16.01
N ARG A 291 -5.79 1.78 16.81
CA ARG A 291 -6.07 3.19 17.01
C ARG A 291 -4.92 4.09 16.61
N PRO A 292 -5.18 5.38 16.31
CA PRO A 292 -4.17 6.34 15.85
C PRO A 292 -2.94 6.46 16.75
N GLU A 293 -3.08 6.30 18.07
CA GLU A 293 -1.98 6.39 19.04
C GLU A 293 -0.93 5.28 18.92
N PHE A 294 -1.24 4.16 18.22
CA PHE A 294 -0.30 3.06 18.00
C PHE A 294 0.46 3.17 16.67
N VAL A 295 0.07 4.11 15.79
CA VAL A 295 0.77 4.35 14.53
C VAL A 295 2.03 5.17 14.77
N GLN A 296 3.15 4.70 14.23
CA GLN A 296 4.46 5.34 14.35
C GLN A 296 4.72 6.28 13.17
N TYR A 297 4.17 7.48 13.26
CA TYR A 297 4.13 8.46 12.18
C TYR A 297 5.52 8.89 11.69
N GLU A 298 6.51 8.98 12.60
CA GLU A 298 7.89 9.26 12.25
C GLU A 298 8.44 8.22 11.26
N ARG A 299 8.26 6.93 11.55
CA ARG A 299 8.72 5.85 10.69
C ARG A 299 7.92 5.77 9.39
N MET A 300 6.62 5.96 9.49
CA MET A 300 5.72 6.02 8.35
C MET A 300 6.11 7.17 7.39
N ALA A 301 6.47 8.35 7.90
CA ALA A 301 6.93 9.48 7.09
C ALA A 301 8.21 9.16 6.30
N ARG A 302 9.16 8.43 6.90
CA ARG A 302 10.38 7.96 6.21
C ARG A 302 10.04 7.00 5.07
N VAL A 303 9.14 6.05 5.33
CA VAL A 303 8.69 5.09 4.33
C VAL A 303 7.99 5.81 3.17
N VAL A 304 7.05 6.71 3.47
CA VAL A 304 6.29 7.44 2.44
C VAL A 304 7.21 8.38 1.64
N SER A 305 8.17 9.04 2.30
CA SER A 305 9.20 9.83 1.61
C SER A 305 10.03 8.96 0.65
N GLY A 306 10.41 7.75 1.06
CA GLY A 306 11.10 6.79 0.20
C GLY A 306 10.23 6.30 -0.96
N LEU A 307 8.97 5.99 -0.69
CA LEU A 307 8.02 5.58 -1.74
C LEU A 307 7.79 6.70 -2.76
N HIS A 308 7.75 7.98 -2.35
CA HIS A 308 7.69 9.09 -3.27
C HIS A 308 8.84 9.06 -4.29
N ALA A 309 10.08 8.87 -3.83
CA ALA A 309 11.25 8.78 -4.70
C ALA A 309 11.19 7.55 -5.64
N VAL A 310 10.80 6.39 -5.10
CA VAL A 310 10.62 5.15 -5.89
C VAL A 310 9.55 5.34 -6.98
N ILE A 311 8.39 5.90 -6.63
CA ILE A 311 7.30 6.15 -7.58
C ILE A 311 7.74 7.15 -8.65
N ALA A 312 8.45 8.21 -8.27
CA ALA A 312 8.99 9.19 -9.22
C ALA A 312 9.97 8.54 -10.21
N GLU A 313 10.83 7.64 -9.75
CA GLU A 313 11.72 6.85 -10.61
C GLU A 313 10.91 5.95 -11.56
N MET A 314 9.97 5.15 -11.02
CA MET A 314 9.14 4.24 -11.83
C MET A 314 8.30 4.98 -12.87
N ALA A 315 7.78 6.16 -12.52
CA ALA A 315 6.98 6.99 -13.42
C ALA A 315 7.80 7.59 -14.57
N ASN A 316 9.11 7.79 -14.37
CA ASN A 316 9.99 8.46 -15.32
C ASN A 316 11.04 7.54 -15.99
N THR A 317 11.08 6.25 -15.64
CA THR A 317 12.01 5.29 -16.25
C THR A 317 11.80 5.24 -17.77
N PRO A 318 12.87 5.45 -18.60
CA PRO A 318 12.81 5.19 -20.04
C PRO A 318 12.49 3.72 -20.34
N LYS A 319 12.24 3.42 -21.62
CA LYS A 319 12.10 2.00 -22.06
C LYS A 319 13.40 1.25 -21.88
#